data_59d4f9bcf0374d96d8e9b50368b8f2b5
#
_entry.id   59d4f9bcf0374d96d8e9b50368b8f2b5
#
_cell.length_a   1.000
_cell.length_b   1.000
_cell.length_c   1.000
_cell.angle_alpha   90.00
_cell.angle_beta   90.00
_cell.angle_gamma   90.00
#
_symmetry.space_group_name_H-M   'P 1'
#
loop_
_entity.id
_entity.type
_entity.pdbx_description
1 polymer ?
#
loop_
_entity_poly.entity_id
_entity_poly.type
_entity_poly.pdbx_seq_one_letter_code
_entity_poly.pdbx_strand_id
1 'polypeptide(L)'
;MSHQYYNPTTTRLQRSELAVPGSSPKMFEKALNSNADYIFLDLEDAVSPNDKISARENIIKALNEINWREKGKTISVRINSLDTHYMYRDVVDIMEQVGNKVDTILVPKVGTSSDVYMVDCLLTQIENQKKLKNKVGIECLIETALGMSNIKEIAQSSNRLE
;
A
#
# COMPACT_ATOMS: atom_id res chain seq x y z
N MET A 1 -20.07 17.06 -16.88
CA MET A 1 -20.16 16.22 -15.65
C MET A 1 -19.84 17.10 -14.47
N SER A 2 -20.54 16.95 -13.37
CA SER A 2 -20.24 17.70 -12.15
C SER A 2 -18.91 17.18 -11.57
N HIS A 3 -18.01 18.09 -11.18
CA HIS A 3 -16.77 17.77 -10.46
C HIS A 3 -17.00 17.13 -9.08
N GLN A 4 -18.25 16.95 -8.67
CA GLN A 4 -18.65 16.31 -7.43
C GLN A 4 -19.00 14.81 -7.58
N TYR A 5 -18.96 14.29 -8.81
CA TYR A 5 -19.18 12.85 -9.03
C TYR A 5 -17.86 12.12 -9.07
N TYR A 6 -17.59 11.38 -8.00
CA TYR A 6 -16.50 10.42 -7.91
C TYR A 6 -17.07 9.02 -8.11
N ASN A 7 -16.35 8.16 -8.81
CA ASN A 7 -16.66 6.74 -8.77
C ASN A 7 -16.33 6.26 -7.35
N PRO A 8 -17.29 5.65 -6.64
CA PRO A 8 -16.99 5.14 -5.31
C PRO A 8 -15.93 4.03 -5.42
N THR A 9 -14.93 4.13 -4.57
CA THR A 9 -13.93 3.07 -4.38
C THR A 9 -14.54 1.94 -3.54
N THR A 10 -13.79 0.86 -3.34
CA THR A 10 -14.22 -0.22 -2.46
C THR A 10 -14.29 0.28 -1.03
N THR A 11 -15.46 0.15 -0.40
CA THR A 11 -15.62 0.53 1.01
C THR A 11 -14.81 -0.39 1.91
N ARG A 12 -13.91 0.19 2.70
CA ARG A 12 -13.05 -0.52 3.67
C ARG A 12 -13.09 0.17 5.03
N LEU A 13 -12.77 -0.56 6.09
CA LEU A 13 -12.63 0.02 7.42
C LEU A 13 -11.25 0.67 7.55
N GLN A 14 -11.22 1.98 7.82
CA GLN A 14 -10.02 2.80 7.93
C GLN A 14 -10.09 3.84 9.07
N ARG A 15 -10.88 3.57 10.11
CA ARG A 15 -11.07 4.52 11.23
C ARG A 15 -9.81 4.67 12.09
N SER A 16 -8.98 3.63 12.10
CA SER A 16 -7.73 3.60 12.87
C SER A 16 -6.68 2.79 12.10
N GLU A 17 -5.50 3.36 11.96
CA GLU A 17 -4.39 2.80 11.21
C GLU A 17 -3.24 2.41 12.14
N LEU A 18 -2.69 1.23 11.95
CA LEU A 18 -1.56 0.71 12.72
C LEU A 18 -0.40 0.37 11.79
N ALA A 19 0.72 1.09 11.99
CA ALA A 19 1.99 0.80 11.34
C ALA A 19 2.66 -0.42 11.95
N VAL A 20 3.10 -1.36 11.13
CA VAL A 20 3.80 -2.57 11.59
C VAL A 20 5.06 -2.78 10.76
N PRO A 21 6.27 -2.62 11.35
CA PRO A 21 7.51 -2.80 10.60
C PRO A 21 7.64 -4.21 10.02
N GLY A 22 7.92 -4.32 8.72
CA GLY A 22 8.15 -5.60 8.05
C GLY A 22 9.38 -6.36 8.61
N SER A 23 10.30 -5.64 9.21
CA SER A 23 11.46 -6.22 9.90
C SER A 23 11.13 -6.88 11.24
N SER A 24 9.88 -6.79 11.72
CA SER A 24 9.48 -7.25 13.05
C SER A 24 8.35 -8.28 13.01
N PRO A 25 8.58 -9.53 12.56
CA PRO A 25 7.54 -10.55 12.43
C PRO A 25 6.73 -10.82 13.71
N LYS A 26 7.34 -10.65 14.88
CA LYS A 26 6.69 -10.80 16.19
C LYS A 26 5.53 -9.82 16.41
N MET A 27 5.47 -8.72 15.63
CA MET A 27 4.42 -7.73 15.74
C MET A 27 3.19 -8.05 14.88
N PHE A 28 3.30 -8.95 13.91
CA PHE A 28 2.20 -9.24 12.99
C PHE A 28 0.99 -9.85 13.69
N GLU A 29 1.19 -10.85 14.54
CA GLU A 29 0.09 -11.44 15.31
C GLU A 29 -0.52 -10.46 16.32
N LYS A 30 0.30 -9.59 16.92
CA LYS A 30 -0.21 -8.53 17.80
C LYS A 30 -1.07 -7.54 17.05
N ALA A 31 -0.66 -7.16 15.84
CA ALA A 31 -1.43 -6.29 14.97
C ALA A 31 -2.75 -6.92 14.53
N LEU A 32 -2.75 -8.19 14.15
CA LEU A 32 -3.96 -8.96 13.83
C LEU A 32 -4.98 -8.91 14.96
N ASN A 33 -4.54 -9.05 16.22
CA ASN A 33 -5.38 -9.06 17.40
C ASN A 33 -5.64 -7.66 18.01
N SER A 34 -5.14 -6.60 17.39
CA SER A 34 -5.41 -5.23 17.82
C SER A 34 -6.83 -4.78 17.45
N ASN A 35 -7.26 -3.64 18.00
CA ASN A 35 -8.52 -3.01 17.64
C ASN A 35 -8.44 -2.11 16.41
N ALA A 36 -7.26 -1.99 15.77
CA ALA A 36 -7.12 -1.22 14.55
C ALA A 36 -7.86 -1.89 13.40
N ASP A 37 -8.56 -1.09 12.60
CA ASP A 37 -9.27 -1.57 11.42
C ASP A 37 -8.30 -1.81 10.25
N TYR A 38 -7.33 -0.91 10.12
CA TYR A 38 -6.38 -0.86 9.03
C TYR A 38 -4.97 -1.15 9.54
N ILE A 39 -4.31 -2.10 8.90
CA ILE A 39 -2.92 -2.45 9.22
C ILE A 39 -2.09 -2.18 7.98
N PHE A 40 -1.10 -1.29 8.07
CA PHE A 40 -0.12 -1.20 7.03
C PHE A 40 1.22 -1.84 7.44
N LEU A 41 1.64 -2.80 6.64
CA LEU A 41 2.92 -3.48 6.77
C LEU A 41 3.99 -2.61 6.13
N ASP A 42 4.93 -2.15 6.93
CA ASP A 42 5.85 -1.09 6.52
C ASP A 42 7.16 -1.61 5.96
N LEU A 43 7.55 -1.12 4.80
CA LEU A 43 8.86 -1.33 4.18
C LEU A 43 9.73 -0.07 4.18
N GLU A 44 9.18 1.08 4.62
CA GLU A 44 9.85 2.37 4.50
C GLU A 44 10.57 2.78 5.78
N ASP A 45 10.12 3.85 6.44
CA ASP A 45 10.87 4.52 7.52
C ASP A 45 11.10 3.66 8.76
N ALA A 46 10.20 2.72 9.05
CA ALA A 46 10.37 1.81 10.19
C ALA A 46 11.30 0.61 9.91
N VAL A 47 11.90 0.54 8.73
CA VAL A 47 12.80 -0.55 8.32
C VAL A 47 14.16 0.01 7.92
N SER A 48 15.22 -0.51 8.53
CA SER A 48 16.58 -0.08 8.19
C SER A 48 16.97 -0.48 6.75
N PRO A 49 17.91 0.24 6.10
CA PRO A 49 18.36 -0.11 4.76
C PRO A 49 18.86 -1.56 4.63
N ASN A 50 19.52 -2.08 5.66
CA ASN A 50 20.04 -3.45 5.66
C ASN A 50 18.95 -4.52 5.76
N ASP A 51 17.76 -4.15 6.26
CA ASP A 51 16.65 -5.07 6.48
C ASP A 51 15.56 -5.01 5.40
N LYS A 52 15.68 -4.11 4.39
CA LYS A 52 14.65 -3.90 3.37
C LYS A 52 14.24 -5.18 2.64
N ILE A 53 15.20 -6.02 2.28
CA ILE A 53 14.96 -7.27 1.55
C ILE A 53 14.25 -8.28 2.46
N SER A 54 14.80 -8.52 3.66
CA SER A 54 14.20 -9.46 4.62
C SER A 54 12.83 -9.00 5.10
N ALA A 55 12.61 -7.70 5.25
CA ALA A 55 11.30 -7.14 5.61
C ALA A 55 10.25 -7.45 4.54
N ARG A 56 10.59 -7.32 3.25
CA ARG A 56 9.69 -7.68 2.15
C ARG A 56 9.34 -9.17 2.18
N GLU A 57 10.33 -10.04 2.37
CA GLU A 57 10.12 -11.49 2.50
C GLU A 57 9.22 -11.82 3.70
N ASN A 58 9.44 -11.18 4.84
CA ASN A 58 8.60 -11.35 6.02
C ASN A 58 7.14 -10.93 5.77
N ILE A 59 6.91 -9.82 5.07
CA ILE A 59 5.57 -9.35 4.71
C ILE A 59 4.89 -10.35 3.78
N ILE A 60 5.58 -10.82 2.74
CA ILE A 60 5.04 -11.84 1.82
C ILE A 60 4.65 -13.11 2.60
N LYS A 61 5.52 -13.56 3.48
CA LYS A 61 5.25 -14.71 4.35
C LYS A 61 4.03 -14.47 5.24
N ALA A 62 3.98 -13.33 5.93
CA ALA A 62 2.87 -12.98 6.82
C ALA A 62 1.53 -12.89 6.08
N LEU A 63 1.53 -12.34 4.86
CA LEU A 63 0.32 -12.28 4.03
C LEU A 63 -0.11 -13.67 3.55
N ASN A 64 0.81 -14.62 3.42
CA ASN A 64 0.47 -16.00 3.07
C ASN A 64 -0.03 -16.82 4.24
N GLU A 65 0.54 -16.67 5.42
CA GLU A 65 0.32 -17.53 6.59
C GLU A 65 -0.77 -17.00 7.52
N ILE A 66 -0.98 -15.68 7.61
CA ILE A 66 -1.93 -15.07 8.54
C ILE A 66 -3.23 -14.71 7.78
N ASN A 67 -4.37 -15.12 8.34
CA ASN A 67 -5.68 -14.78 7.77
C ASN A 67 -6.21 -13.44 8.30
N TRP A 68 -5.68 -12.34 7.78
CA TRP A 68 -6.04 -10.98 8.16
C TRP A 68 -7.52 -10.66 7.93
N ARG A 69 -8.10 -11.17 6.85
CA ARG A 69 -9.49 -10.89 6.46
C ARG A 69 -10.51 -11.52 7.40
N GLU A 70 -10.19 -12.68 8.00
CA GLU A 70 -11.05 -13.30 9.00
C GLU A 70 -11.29 -12.41 10.22
N LYS A 71 -10.34 -11.54 10.52
CA LYS A 71 -10.45 -10.55 11.60
C LYS A 71 -11.01 -9.19 11.13
N GLY A 72 -11.48 -9.11 9.88
CA GLY A 72 -12.05 -7.88 9.32
C GLY A 72 -11.02 -6.76 9.11
N LYS A 73 -9.73 -7.07 8.98
CA LYS A 73 -8.68 -6.08 8.77
C LYS A 73 -8.61 -5.65 7.31
N THR A 74 -8.45 -4.36 7.09
CA THR A 74 -7.95 -3.80 5.83
C THR A 74 -6.43 -3.87 5.84
N ILE A 75 -5.84 -4.42 4.79
CA ILE A 75 -4.40 -4.68 4.71
C ILE A 75 -3.75 -3.84 3.62
N SER A 76 -2.79 -3.04 4.04
CA SER A 76 -1.93 -2.26 3.16
C SER A 76 -0.47 -2.65 3.27
N VAL A 77 0.30 -2.31 2.26
CA VAL A 77 1.77 -2.34 2.31
C VAL A 77 2.28 -0.94 2.00
N ARG A 78 3.00 -0.33 2.95
CA ARG A 78 3.74 0.90 2.68
C ARG A 78 5.05 0.56 2.00
N ILE A 79 5.16 0.90 0.74
CA ILE A 79 6.37 0.70 -0.07
C ILE A 79 7.41 1.77 0.25
N ASN A 80 8.64 1.54 -0.20
CA ASN A 80 9.66 2.59 -0.15
C ASN A 80 9.32 3.73 -1.12
N SER A 81 9.84 4.92 -0.85
CA SER A 81 9.65 6.10 -1.69
C SER A 81 10.18 5.90 -3.12
N LEU A 82 9.55 6.58 -4.07
CA LEU A 82 9.82 6.46 -5.51
C LEU A 82 11.25 6.87 -5.92
N ASP A 83 11.90 7.68 -5.12
CA ASP A 83 13.30 8.10 -5.32
C ASP A 83 14.34 7.07 -4.85
N THR A 84 13.88 5.90 -4.35
CA THR A 84 14.75 4.81 -3.91
C THR A 84 14.80 3.67 -4.92
N HIS A 85 15.87 2.91 -4.90
CA HIS A 85 16.01 1.69 -5.73
C HIS A 85 15.22 0.48 -5.17
N TYR A 86 14.52 0.63 -4.05
CA TYR A 86 13.73 -0.44 -3.45
C TYR A 86 12.30 -0.51 -3.99
N MET A 87 11.71 0.64 -4.31
CA MET A 87 10.28 0.79 -4.56
C MET A 87 9.72 -0.19 -5.60
N TYR A 88 10.35 -0.28 -6.77
CA TYR A 88 9.84 -1.13 -7.83
C TYR A 88 9.80 -2.61 -7.43
N ARG A 89 10.78 -3.06 -6.66
CA ARG A 89 10.80 -4.43 -6.12
C ARG A 89 9.73 -4.63 -5.05
N ASP A 90 9.47 -3.62 -4.24
CA ASP A 90 8.39 -3.71 -3.24
C ASP A 90 7.06 -3.96 -3.93
N VAL A 91 6.74 -3.18 -4.97
CA VAL A 91 5.48 -3.37 -5.72
C VAL A 91 5.47 -4.71 -6.46
N VAL A 92 6.51 -5.02 -7.23
CA VAL A 92 6.53 -6.22 -8.07
C VAL A 92 6.50 -7.49 -7.22
N ASP A 93 7.40 -7.62 -6.26
CA ASP A 93 7.53 -8.85 -5.48
C ASP A 93 6.28 -9.11 -4.60
N ILE A 94 5.70 -8.06 -4.01
CA ILE A 94 4.46 -8.16 -3.22
C ILE A 94 3.29 -8.55 -4.12
N MET A 95 3.08 -7.80 -5.19
CA MET A 95 1.90 -7.98 -6.03
C MET A 95 1.91 -9.29 -6.79
N GLU A 96 3.07 -9.73 -7.27
CA GLU A 96 3.18 -11.01 -7.98
C GLU A 96 2.94 -12.24 -7.09
N GLN A 97 3.31 -12.17 -5.82
CA GLN A 97 3.24 -13.30 -4.91
C GLN A 97 2.00 -13.30 -4.03
N VAL A 98 1.54 -12.12 -3.59
CA VAL A 98 0.46 -12.00 -2.60
C VAL A 98 -0.55 -10.89 -2.90
N GLY A 99 -0.58 -10.35 -4.11
CA GLY A 99 -1.46 -9.23 -4.49
C GLY A 99 -2.95 -9.45 -4.21
N ASN A 100 -3.45 -10.70 -4.30
CA ASN A 100 -4.84 -11.02 -3.92
C ASN A 100 -5.16 -10.83 -2.43
N LYS A 101 -4.15 -10.63 -1.60
CA LYS A 101 -4.26 -10.49 -0.14
C LYS A 101 -3.99 -9.07 0.36
N VAL A 102 -3.61 -8.19 -0.57
CA VAL A 102 -3.38 -6.77 -0.31
C VAL A 102 -4.62 -5.99 -0.74
N ASP A 103 -5.06 -5.06 0.08
CA ASP A 103 -6.19 -4.19 -0.22
C ASP A 103 -5.72 -2.88 -0.85
N THR A 104 -4.65 -2.28 -0.31
CA THR A 104 -4.06 -1.03 -0.80
C THR A 104 -2.54 -1.05 -0.79
N ILE A 105 -1.93 -0.26 -1.66
CA ILE A 105 -0.52 0.13 -1.58
C ILE A 105 -0.45 1.56 -1.06
N LEU A 106 0.26 1.77 0.04
CA LEU A 106 0.50 3.08 0.62
C LEU A 106 1.81 3.65 0.06
N VAL A 107 1.69 4.73 -0.71
CA VAL A 107 2.82 5.40 -1.36
C VAL A 107 3.28 6.58 -0.51
N PRO A 108 4.50 6.54 0.05
CA PRO A 108 5.01 7.63 0.86
C PRO A 108 5.56 8.76 -0.01
N LYS A 109 5.65 9.96 0.56
CA LYS A 109 6.33 11.14 0.01
C LYS A 109 5.87 11.53 -1.40
N VAL A 110 4.59 11.28 -1.71
CA VAL A 110 4.03 11.66 -3.02
C VAL A 110 4.14 13.17 -3.22
N GLY A 111 4.76 13.55 -4.33
CA GLY A 111 4.98 14.95 -4.69
C GLY A 111 4.13 15.42 -5.86
N THR A 112 3.80 14.52 -6.78
CA THR A 112 3.11 14.84 -8.04
C THR A 112 2.13 13.74 -8.45
N SER A 113 1.23 14.05 -9.39
CA SER A 113 0.35 13.07 -10.03
C SER A 113 1.12 11.97 -10.79
N SER A 114 2.33 12.27 -11.27
CA SER A 114 3.18 11.29 -11.96
C SER A 114 3.64 10.16 -11.03
N ASP A 115 3.82 10.45 -9.75
CA ASP A 115 4.19 9.43 -8.76
C ASP A 115 3.08 8.40 -8.62
N VAL A 116 1.84 8.84 -8.55
CA VAL A 116 0.65 7.97 -8.52
C VAL A 116 0.51 7.19 -9.82
N TYR A 117 0.68 7.85 -10.95
CA TYR A 117 0.58 7.23 -12.28
C TYR A 117 1.60 6.09 -12.45
N MET A 118 2.83 6.26 -11.99
CA MET A 118 3.85 5.21 -12.05
C MET A 118 3.41 3.95 -11.29
N VAL A 119 2.91 4.11 -10.08
CA VAL A 119 2.45 2.99 -9.26
C VAL A 119 1.20 2.34 -9.88
N ASP A 120 0.24 3.13 -10.36
CA ASP A 120 -0.96 2.62 -11.04
C ASP A 120 -0.62 1.80 -12.28
N CYS A 121 0.34 2.24 -13.09
CA CYS A 121 0.82 1.48 -14.25
C CYS A 121 1.41 0.12 -13.85
N LEU A 122 2.24 0.06 -12.81
CA LEU A 122 2.82 -1.19 -12.33
C LEU A 122 1.72 -2.14 -11.81
N LEU A 123 0.83 -1.64 -10.96
CA LEU A 123 -0.29 -2.42 -10.42
C LEU A 123 -1.15 -2.98 -11.55
N THR A 124 -1.52 -2.13 -12.52
CA THR A 124 -2.37 -2.54 -13.65
C THR A 124 -1.73 -3.65 -14.48
N GLN A 125 -0.43 -3.56 -14.77
CA GLN A 125 0.28 -4.58 -15.54
C GLN A 125 0.34 -5.91 -14.80
N ILE A 126 0.67 -5.89 -13.50
CA ILE A 126 0.78 -7.10 -12.68
C ILE A 126 -0.60 -7.74 -12.47
N GLU A 127 -1.62 -6.95 -12.16
CA GLU A 127 -3.00 -7.44 -12.01
C GLU A 127 -3.50 -8.15 -13.27
N ASN A 128 -3.25 -7.57 -14.44
CA ASN A 128 -3.63 -8.18 -15.72
C ASN A 128 -2.85 -9.47 -15.98
N GLN A 129 -1.54 -9.48 -15.77
CA GLN A 129 -0.69 -10.66 -15.96
C GLN A 129 -1.10 -11.79 -15.02
N LYS A 130 -1.28 -11.49 -13.75
CA LYS A 130 -1.63 -12.47 -12.71
C LYS A 130 -3.13 -12.78 -12.64
N LYS A 131 -3.95 -12.09 -13.41
CA LYS A 131 -5.42 -12.20 -13.40
C LYS A 131 -5.99 -12.06 -12.00
N LEU A 132 -5.52 -11.05 -11.26
CA LEU A 132 -5.98 -10.79 -9.91
C LEU A 132 -7.48 -10.46 -9.93
N LYS A 133 -8.23 -10.99 -8.96
CA LYS A 133 -9.70 -10.84 -8.92
C LYS A 133 -10.13 -9.44 -8.55
N ASN A 134 -9.36 -8.79 -7.68
CA ASN A 134 -9.65 -7.46 -7.16
C ASN A 134 -8.55 -6.50 -7.59
N LYS A 135 -8.93 -5.27 -7.85
CA LYS A 135 -7.98 -4.17 -8.01
C LYS A 135 -7.50 -3.72 -6.64
N VAL A 136 -6.19 -3.51 -6.55
CA VAL A 136 -5.56 -2.96 -5.34
C VAL A 136 -5.67 -1.45 -5.39
N GLY A 137 -6.12 -0.83 -4.29
CA GLY A 137 -6.20 0.62 -4.15
C GLY A 137 -4.83 1.27 -3.95
N ILE A 138 -4.78 2.59 -4.10
CA ILE A 138 -3.60 3.41 -3.82
C ILE A 138 -3.95 4.42 -2.74
N GLU A 139 -3.12 4.52 -1.74
CA GLU A 139 -3.15 5.58 -0.73
C GLU A 139 -1.88 6.41 -0.84
N CYS A 140 -2.00 7.71 -0.66
CA CYS A 140 -0.90 8.64 -0.80
C CYS A 140 -0.62 9.36 0.52
N LEU A 141 0.61 9.27 1.02
CA LEU A 141 1.04 10.14 2.11
C LEU A 141 1.54 11.47 1.55
N ILE A 142 0.79 12.53 1.88
CA ILE A 142 1.15 13.91 1.53
C ILE A 142 1.93 14.51 2.70
N GLU A 143 3.23 14.31 2.66
CA GLU A 143 4.16 14.64 3.76
C GLU A 143 5.35 15.48 3.29
N THR A 144 5.28 16.03 2.06
CA THR A 144 6.27 16.95 1.50
C THR A 144 5.63 18.28 1.11
N ALA A 145 6.43 19.36 1.08
CA ALA A 145 5.95 20.67 0.61
C ALA A 145 5.48 20.61 -0.85
N LEU A 146 6.14 19.81 -1.69
CA LEU A 146 5.75 19.60 -3.07
C LEU A 146 4.38 18.92 -3.17
N GLY A 147 4.16 17.85 -2.40
CA GLY A 147 2.88 17.14 -2.34
C GLY A 147 1.74 18.05 -1.88
N MET A 148 1.98 18.86 -0.85
CA MET A 148 1.00 19.86 -0.40
C MET A 148 0.65 20.88 -1.48
N SER A 149 1.62 21.32 -2.27
CA SER A 149 1.37 22.25 -3.39
C SER A 149 0.54 21.63 -4.52
N ASN A 150 0.66 20.31 -4.72
CA ASN A 150 0.03 19.58 -5.82
C ASN A 150 -1.15 18.70 -5.39
N ILE A 151 -1.64 18.85 -4.16
CA ILE A 151 -2.64 17.94 -3.56
C ILE A 151 -3.89 17.75 -4.42
N LYS A 152 -4.37 18.81 -5.07
CA LYS A 152 -5.54 18.74 -5.94
C LYS A 152 -5.29 17.86 -7.18
N GLU A 153 -4.14 18.02 -7.81
CA GLU A 153 -3.74 17.23 -8.96
C GLU A 153 -3.51 15.76 -8.57
N ILE A 154 -2.84 15.52 -7.46
CA ILE A 154 -2.62 14.18 -6.92
C ILE A 154 -3.96 13.49 -6.66
N ALA A 155 -4.89 14.15 -5.96
CA ALA A 155 -6.19 13.59 -5.61
C ALA A 155 -7.10 13.24 -6.82
N GLN A 156 -6.77 13.72 -8.00
CA GLN A 156 -7.52 13.49 -9.24
C GLN A 156 -6.79 12.57 -10.23
N SER A 157 -5.62 12.04 -9.87
CA SER A 157 -4.70 11.40 -10.81
C SER A 157 -5.02 9.94 -11.12
N SER A 158 -5.75 9.24 -10.27
CA SER A 158 -6.11 7.84 -10.47
C SER A 158 -7.46 7.49 -9.86
N ASN A 159 -8.17 6.56 -10.50
CA ASN A 159 -9.40 5.95 -9.96
C ASN A 159 -9.10 4.88 -8.88
N ARG A 160 -7.84 4.64 -8.55
CA ARG A 160 -7.42 3.73 -7.47
C ARG A 160 -7.25 4.44 -6.14
N LEU A 161 -7.25 5.78 -6.13
CA LEU A 161 -7.08 6.54 -4.90
C LEU A 161 -8.27 6.32 -3.95
N GLU A 162 -7.95 6.06 -2.70
CA GLU A 162 -8.89 5.78 -1.61
C GLU A 162 -8.75 6.77 -0.45
#